data_c21aeca37ee4291debe9545c1d680abb
#
_entry.id   c21aeca37ee4291debe9545c1d680abb
#
_cell.length_a   1.000
_cell.length_b   1.000
_cell.length_c   1.000
_cell.angle_alpha   90.00
_cell.angle_beta   90.00
_cell.angle_gamma   90.00
#
_symmetry.space_group_name_H-M   'P 1'
#
loop_
_entity.id
_entity.type
_entity.pdbx_description
1 polymer ?
#
loop_
_entity_poly.entity_id
_entity_poly.type
_entity_poly.pdbx_seq_one_letter_code
_entity_poly.pdbx_strand_id
1 'polypeptide(L)'
;MDDHEIVDLYWQRDEHAIEATAAKYESYCMKISQNILSDRADSEENVNDTYLHAWQAMPPQRPAILSAFLGKIARNLALNRYCLLYTSPEPT
;
A
#
# COMPACT_ATOMS: atom_id res chain seq x y z
N MET A 1 -1.61 -7.71 16.29
CA MET A 1 -1.83 -6.32 16.69
C MET A 1 -3.12 -5.81 16.07
N ASP A 2 -3.91 -5.10 16.86
CA ASP A 2 -5.16 -4.54 16.41
C ASP A 2 -4.93 -3.38 15.44
N ASP A 3 -5.85 -3.18 14.50
CA ASP A 3 -5.74 -2.08 13.53
C ASP A 3 -5.66 -0.72 14.21
N HIS A 4 -6.41 -0.51 15.28
CA HIS A 4 -6.33 0.73 16.05
C HIS A 4 -4.93 0.98 16.57
N GLU A 5 -4.29 -0.05 17.06
CA GLU A 5 -2.93 0.05 17.58
C GLU A 5 -1.95 0.38 16.45
N ILE A 6 -2.15 -0.22 15.29
CA ILE A 6 -1.31 0.05 14.13
C ILE A 6 -1.44 1.51 13.70
N VAL A 7 -2.67 2.00 13.60
CA VAL A 7 -2.91 3.40 13.22
C VAL A 7 -2.29 4.35 14.25
N ASP A 8 -2.42 4.01 15.53
CA ASP A 8 -1.83 4.82 16.60
C ASP A 8 -0.31 4.92 16.44
N LEU A 9 0.35 3.83 16.03
CA LEU A 9 1.79 3.86 15.79
C LEU A 9 2.14 4.84 14.68
N TYR A 10 1.36 4.89 13.61
CA TYR A 10 1.59 5.87 12.55
C TYR A 10 1.44 7.29 13.08
N TRP A 11 0.45 7.52 13.90
CA TRP A 11 0.21 8.84 14.47
C TRP A 11 1.31 9.27 15.44
N GLN A 12 1.92 8.29 16.11
CA GLN A 12 3.07 8.54 17.00
C GLN A 12 4.37 8.69 16.23
N ARG A 13 4.35 8.52 14.91
CA ARG A 13 5.51 8.50 14.03
C ARG A 13 6.52 7.43 14.44
N ASP A 14 6.00 6.30 14.87
CA ASP A 14 6.80 5.14 15.25
C ASP A 14 6.98 4.23 14.04
N GLU A 15 8.23 3.98 13.67
CA GLU A 15 8.54 3.16 12.49
C GLU A 15 8.02 1.73 12.60
N HIS A 16 7.77 1.26 13.81
CA HIS A 16 7.17 -0.06 14.01
C HIS A 16 5.79 -0.17 13.37
N ALA A 17 5.16 0.97 13.05
CA ALA A 17 3.88 0.97 12.34
C ALA A 17 4.00 0.21 11.01
N ILE A 18 5.09 0.44 10.29
CA ILE A 18 5.30 -0.22 8.99
C ILE A 18 5.50 -1.72 9.17
N GLU A 19 6.29 -2.11 10.15
CA GLU A 19 6.50 -3.53 10.45
C GLU A 19 5.19 -4.21 10.84
N ALA A 20 4.39 -3.57 11.68
CA ALA A 20 3.10 -4.11 12.11
C ALA A 20 2.14 -4.25 10.92
N THR A 21 2.15 -3.28 10.02
CA THR A 21 1.34 -3.32 8.82
C THR A 21 1.76 -4.49 7.93
N ALA A 22 3.05 -4.64 7.71
CA ALA A 22 3.57 -5.72 6.89
C ALA A 22 3.22 -7.08 7.50
N ALA A 23 3.39 -7.24 8.80
CA ALA A 23 3.10 -8.50 9.46
C ALA A 23 1.64 -8.92 9.30
N LYS A 24 0.73 -7.95 9.27
CA LYS A 24 -0.70 -8.24 9.20
C LYS A 24 -1.26 -8.23 7.79
N TYR A 25 -0.76 -7.36 6.93
CA TYR A 25 -1.40 -7.09 5.64
C TYR A 25 -0.52 -7.34 4.42
N GLU A 26 0.68 -7.88 4.58
CA GLU A 26 1.55 -8.12 3.43
C GLU A 26 0.90 -9.00 2.37
N SER A 27 0.32 -10.12 2.78
CA SER A 27 -0.32 -11.04 1.84
C SER A 27 -1.51 -10.39 1.14
N TYR A 28 -2.27 -9.61 1.87
CA TYR A 28 -3.42 -8.90 1.34
C TYR A 28 -3.00 -7.88 0.28
N CYS A 29 -2.01 -7.07 0.60
CA CYS A 29 -1.50 -6.06 -0.34
C CYS A 29 -0.81 -6.71 -1.54
N MET A 30 -0.10 -7.82 -1.31
CA MET A 30 0.55 -8.55 -2.38
C MET A 30 -0.46 -9.13 -3.36
N LYS A 31 -1.55 -9.69 -2.84
CA LYS A 31 -2.60 -10.26 -3.68
C LYS A 31 -3.22 -9.19 -4.59
N ILE A 32 -3.53 -8.04 -4.02
CA ILE A 32 -4.08 -6.93 -4.80
C ILE A 32 -3.11 -6.52 -5.89
N SER A 33 -1.83 -6.37 -5.53
CA SER A 33 -0.80 -5.94 -6.47
C SER A 33 -0.60 -6.95 -7.59
N GLN A 34 -0.52 -8.24 -7.26
CA GLN A 34 -0.32 -9.29 -8.26
C GLN A 34 -1.52 -9.47 -9.18
N ASN A 35 -2.73 -9.26 -8.69
CA ASN A 35 -3.93 -9.34 -9.52
C ASN A 35 -3.90 -8.30 -10.63
N ILE A 36 -3.26 -7.18 -10.39
CA ILE A 36 -3.18 -6.10 -11.37
C ILE A 36 -1.91 -6.19 -12.21
N LEU A 37 -0.78 -6.44 -11.56
CA LEU A 37 0.53 -6.35 -12.21
C LEU A 37 1.05 -7.66 -12.80
N SER A 38 0.60 -8.79 -12.27
CA SER A 38 0.99 -10.12 -12.73
C SER A 38 2.52 -10.37 -12.73
N ASP A 39 3.27 -9.55 -12.03
CA ASP A 39 4.73 -9.67 -11.92
C ASP A 39 5.10 -9.55 -10.46
N ARG A 40 5.89 -10.51 -9.97
CA ARG A 40 6.19 -10.56 -8.54
C ARG A 40 7.08 -9.39 -8.10
N ALA A 41 8.10 -9.08 -8.88
CA ALA A 41 9.00 -8.00 -8.52
C ALA A 41 8.29 -6.65 -8.49
N ASP A 42 7.47 -6.39 -9.50
CA ASP A 42 6.67 -5.17 -9.54
C ASP A 42 5.67 -5.12 -8.39
N SER A 43 5.09 -6.28 -8.05
CA SER A 43 4.13 -6.35 -6.96
C SER A 43 4.79 -6.09 -5.61
N GLU A 44 5.97 -6.64 -5.38
CA GLU A 44 6.71 -6.40 -4.14
C GLU A 44 7.05 -4.92 -3.99
N GLU A 45 7.48 -4.30 -5.05
CA GLU A 45 7.77 -2.87 -5.04
C GLU A 45 6.50 -2.06 -4.76
N ASN A 46 5.39 -2.47 -5.36
CA ASN A 46 4.10 -1.82 -5.14
C ASN A 46 3.66 -1.92 -3.67
N VAL A 47 3.89 -3.06 -3.05
CA VAL A 47 3.55 -3.25 -1.64
C VAL A 47 4.40 -2.33 -0.76
N ASN A 48 5.70 -2.24 -1.04
CA ASN A 48 6.58 -1.34 -0.30
C ASN A 48 6.14 0.11 -0.45
N ASP A 49 5.77 0.51 -1.66
CA ASP A 49 5.27 1.86 -1.90
C ASP A 49 3.94 2.12 -1.17
N THR A 50 3.12 1.09 -1.03
CA THR A 50 1.87 1.20 -0.28
C THR A 50 2.16 1.57 1.18
N TYR A 51 3.14 0.91 1.79
CA TYR A 51 3.51 1.20 3.17
C TYR A 51 4.05 2.63 3.31
N LEU A 52 4.86 3.06 2.35
CA LEU A 52 5.40 4.41 2.36
C LEU A 52 4.30 5.45 2.24
N HIS A 53 3.34 5.22 1.36
CA HIS A 53 2.19 6.12 1.22
C HIS A 53 1.37 6.18 2.50
N ALA A 54 1.17 5.04 3.15
CA ALA A 54 0.46 5.00 4.43
C ALA A 54 1.21 5.83 5.48
N TRP A 55 2.52 5.71 5.51
CA TRP A 55 3.37 6.47 6.42
C TRP A 55 3.23 7.97 6.18
N GLN A 56 3.18 8.38 4.93
CA GLN A 56 3.03 9.79 4.58
C GLN A 56 1.63 10.33 4.83
N ALA A 57 0.63 9.47 4.73
CA ALA A 57 -0.76 9.89 4.86
C ALA A 57 -1.22 9.97 6.32
N MET A 58 -0.63 9.21 7.20
CA MET A 58 -1.01 9.17 8.61
C MET A 58 0.12 9.70 9.48
N PRO A 59 -0.05 10.82 10.18
CA PRO A 59 -1.18 11.73 10.11
C PRO A 59 -1.13 12.62 8.87
N PRO A 60 -2.20 13.32 8.53
CA PRO A 60 -3.38 13.56 9.37
C PRO A 60 -4.53 12.56 9.17
N GLN A 61 -4.44 11.67 8.17
CA GLN A 61 -5.52 10.74 7.96
C GLN A 61 -5.58 9.69 9.08
N ARG A 62 -6.81 9.33 9.44
CA ARG A 62 -7.04 8.31 10.45
C ARG A 62 -8.18 7.40 9.94
N PRO A 63 -7.83 6.39 9.15
CA PRO A 63 -8.85 5.55 8.52
C PRO A 63 -9.64 4.76 9.54
N ALA A 64 -10.94 4.66 9.31
CA ALA A 64 -11.81 3.84 10.14
C ALA A 64 -11.57 2.36 9.90
N ILE A 65 -11.25 2.01 8.66
CA ILE A 65 -10.97 0.62 8.27
C ILE A 65 -9.61 0.58 7.60
N LEU A 66 -8.62 0.09 8.31
CA LEU A 66 -7.24 0.08 7.84
C LEU A 66 -7.07 -0.76 6.57
N SER A 67 -7.72 -1.93 6.51
CA SER A 67 -7.61 -2.79 5.34
C SER A 67 -8.13 -2.10 4.07
N ALA A 68 -9.24 -1.39 4.17
CA ALA A 68 -9.79 -0.66 3.03
C ALA A 68 -8.85 0.47 2.60
N PHE A 69 -8.26 1.15 3.57
CA PHE A 69 -7.33 2.25 3.31
C PHE A 69 -6.09 1.73 2.56
N LEU A 70 -5.48 0.66 3.07
CA LEU A 70 -4.32 0.06 2.43
C LEU A 70 -4.64 -0.51 1.06
N GLY A 71 -5.79 -1.17 0.94
CA GLY A 71 -6.22 -1.76 -0.32
C GLY A 71 -6.41 -0.70 -1.40
N LYS A 72 -6.96 0.44 -1.04
CA LYS A 72 -7.14 1.54 -1.98
C LYS A 72 -5.80 2.09 -2.46
N ILE A 73 -4.85 2.26 -1.54
CA ILE A 73 -3.52 2.73 -1.91
C ILE A 73 -2.82 1.73 -2.83
N ALA A 74 -2.82 0.46 -2.43
CA ALA A 74 -2.16 -0.59 -3.21
C ALA A 74 -2.76 -0.69 -4.61
N ARG A 75 -4.07 -0.64 -4.71
CA ARG A 75 -4.75 -0.71 -5.98
C ARG A 75 -4.44 0.49 -6.87
N ASN A 76 -4.50 1.69 -6.33
CA ASN A 76 -4.24 2.89 -7.10
C ASN A 76 -2.80 2.93 -7.60
N LEU A 77 -1.84 2.54 -6.76
CA LEU A 77 -0.45 2.48 -7.16
C LEU A 77 -0.23 1.41 -8.23
N ALA A 78 -0.88 0.26 -8.07
CA ALA A 78 -0.74 -0.83 -9.04
C ALA A 78 -1.34 -0.44 -10.39
N LEU A 79 -2.48 0.23 -10.40
CA LEU A 79 -3.09 0.69 -11.64
C LEU A 79 -2.21 1.73 -12.34
N ASN A 80 -1.60 2.62 -11.60
CA ASN A 80 -0.66 3.58 -12.17
C ASN A 80 0.55 2.89 -12.77
N ARG A 81 1.10 1.90 -12.06
CA ARG A 81 2.22 1.10 -12.57
C ARG A 81 1.83 0.35 -13.83
N TYR A 82 0.66 -0.24 -13.81
CA TYR A 82 0.15 -0.98 -14.96
C TYR A 82 0.07 -0.07 -16.19
N CYS A 83 -0.44 1.14 -16.02
CA CYS A 83 -0.53 2.09 -17.11
C CYS A 83 0.84 2.47 -17.65
N LEU A 84 1.82 2.63 -16.77
CA LEU A 84 3.17 2.99 -17.20
C LEU A 84 3.89 1.84 -17.90
N LEU A 85 3.64 0.60 -17.47
CA LEU A 85 4.35 -0.56 -18.02
C LEU A 85 3.70 -1.15 -19.25
N TYR A 86 2.37 -1.12 -19.31
CA TYR A 86 1.63 -1.85 -20.33
C TYR A 86 0.83 -0.97 -21.30
N THR A 87 0.76 0.32 -21.02
CA THR A 87 0.09 1.26 -21.90
C THR A 87 1.12 2.23 -22.42
N SER A 88 1.41 2.21 -23.69
CA SER A 88 2.36 3.13 -24.27
C SER A 88 1.84 4.55 -24.12
N PRO A 89 2.69 5.49 -23.71
CA PRO A 89 2.29 6.89 -23.73
C PRO A 89 1.94 7.25 -25.15
N GLU A 90 0.90 8.02 -25.31
CA GLU A 90 0.44 8.43 -26.62
C GLU A 90 1.55 9.12 -27.36
N PRO A 91 2.00 8.61 -28.48
CA PRO A 91 3.11 9.24 -29.18
C PRO A 91 2.69 10.43 -29.99
N THR A 92 1.63 10.95 -29.82
CA THR A 92 1.16 12.07 -30.64
C THR A 92 2.19 13.11 -30.92
#